data_98292e801e95da265d136a6495506d4c
#
_entry.id   98292e801e95da265d136a6495506d4c
#
_cell.length_a   1.000
_cell.length_b   1.000
_cell.length_c   1.000
_cell.angle_alpha   90.00
_cell.angle_beta   90.00
_cell.angle_gamma   90.00
#
_symmetry.space_group_name_H-M   'P 1'
#
loop_
_entity.id
_entity.type
_entity.pdbx_description
1 polymer ?
#
loop_
_entity_poly.entity_id
_entity_poly.type
_entity_poly.pdbx_seq_one_letter_code
_entity_poly.pdbx_strand_id
1 'polypeptide(L)'
;IGATITHQGHAQFAGVCTASSFAGSGANLTSLPASGGMTLLASATLSSSGTVAANITFNTTGYEYLYGKLYSVTRSGGGNVGNVGLRWNGTSSTVYDFVMQRMDNGGSGSERYTQGADQFYFNMQGVAAFTSGRNQAVFELHLVNDGVRKPFNMKASGELSGAPIVLTTDGMLDLTSSITSLEITSTNTDIDGGTLKLYGVK
;
A
#
# COMPACT_ATOMS: atom_id res chain seq x y z
N ILE A 1 21.50 23.45 -38.87
CA ILE A 1 20.71 23.79 -37.67
C ILE A 1 19.46 24.50 -38.19
N GLY A 2 18.33 23.84 -38.11
CA GLY A 2 17.08 24.39 -38.58
C GLY A 2 16.10 24.60 -37.44
N ALA A 3 15.65 25.84 -37.24
CA ALA A 3 14.43 26.12 -36.50
C ALA A 3 13.40 26.65 -37.48
N THR A 4 12.22 26.12 -37.49
CA THR A 4 11.10 26.60 -38.29
C THR A 4 10.01 27.08 -37.37
N ILE A 5 9.59 28.32 -37.53
CA ILE A 5 8.42 28.86 -36.83
C ILE A 5 7.33 29.03 -37.87
N THR A 6 6.20 28.38 -37.67
CA THR A 6 5.04 28.51 -38.57
C THR A 6 4.23 29.74 -38.23
N HIS A 7 3.43 30.23 -39.20
CA HIS A 7 2.51 31.34 -38.96
C HIS A 7 1.45 31.06 -37.88
N GLN A 8 1.29 29.80 -37.48
CA GLN A 8 0.42 29.36 -36.38
C GLN A 8 1.14 29.36 -35.02
N GLY A 9 2.40 29.81 -34.95
CA GLY A 9 3.19 29.91 -33.75
C GLY A 9 3.84 28.58 -33.28
N HIS A 10 3.84 27.55 -34.13
CA HIS A 10 4.56 26.32 -33.83
C HIS A 10 6.04 26.45 -34.17
N ALA A 11 6.92 26.10 -33.24
CA ALA A 11 8.37 26.02 -33.46
C ALA A 11 8.81 24.57 -33.61
N GLN A 12 9.54 24.27 -34.67
CA GLN A 12 10.14 22.94 -34.89
C GLN A 12 11.67 23.10 -34.91
N PHE A 13 12.35 22.32 -34.09
CA PHE A 13 13.80 22.29 -33.98
C PHE A 13 14.33 20.94 -34.46
N ALA A 14 15.30 20.97 -35.36
CA ALA A 14 16.06 19.77 -35.71
C ALA A 14 17.27 19.68 -34.77
N GLY A 15 17.14 18.89 -33.71
CA GLY A 15 18.19 18.70 -32.70
C GLY A 15 17.71 19.04 -31.28
N VAL A 16 18.68 19.32 -30.39
CA VAL A 16 18.42 19.62 -28.98
C VAL A 16 17.98 21.08 -28.82
N CYS A 17 16.84 21.28 -28.16
CA CYS A 17 16.41 22.60 -27.66
C CYS A 17 16.69 22.65 -26.13
N THR A 18 17.56 23.60 -25.73
CA THR A 18 17.88 23.81 -24.32
C THR A 18 17.24 25.11 -23.85
N ALA A 19 16.45 25.06 -22.82
CA ALA A 19 15.87 26.22 -22.17
C ALA A 19 15.96 26.04 -20.63
N SER A 20 16.04 27.15 -19.91
CA SER A 20 16.04 27.16 -18.45
C SER A 20 14.66 26.75 -17.88
N SER A 21 13.59 26.97 -18.64
CA SER A 21 12.24 26.51 -18.29
C SER A 21 11.35 26.42 -19.53
N PHE A 22 10.35 25.57 -19.48
CA PHE A 22 9.26 25.47 -20.43
C PHE A 22 7.95 25.70 -19.66
N ALA A 23 7.12 26.63 -20.17
CA ALA A 23 5.80 26.90 -19.60
C ALA A 23 4.72 26.29 -20.51
N GLY A 24 3.81 25.51 -19.94
CA GLY A 24 2.72 24.91 -20.68
C GLY A 24 2.41 23.47 -20.21
N SER A 25 1.43 22.83 -20.87
CA SER A 25 1.12 21.43 -20.62
C SER A 25 2.20 20.51 -21.20
N GLY A 26 2.77 19.63 -20.40
CA GLY A 26 3.69 18.58 -20.83
C GLY A 26 2.99 17.35 -21.44
N ALA A 27 1.68 17.36 -21.63
CA ALA A 27 0.89 16.19 -22.02
C ALA A 27 1.33 15.53 -23.34
N ASN A 28 1.94 16.31 -24.25
CA ASN A 28 2.42 15.83 -25.54
C ASN A 28 3.94 15.61 -25.58
N LEU A 29 4.64 15.73 -24.46
CA LEU A 29 6.06 15.40 -24.40
C LEU A 29 6.20 13.87 -24.31
N THR A 30 6.90 13.30 -25.30
CA THR A 30 7.23 11.88 -25.34
C THR A 30 8.66 11.65 -24.86
N SER A 31 8.95 10.46 -24.36
CA SER A 31 10.29 10.09 -23.89
C SER A 31 10.87 11.00 -22.80
N LEU A 32 9.99 11.58 -21.96
CA LEU A 32 10.46 12.18 -20.73
C LEU A 32 11.14 11.09 -19.90
N PRO A 33 12.34 11.34 -19.34
CA PRO A 33 12.90 10.41 -18.38
C PRO A 33 11.83 10.19 -17.30
N ALA A 34 11.55 8.92 -16.99
CA ALA A 34 10.64 8.62 -15.90
C ALA A 34 11.16 9.35 -14.65
N SER A 35 10.45 10.38 -14.21
CA SER A 35 10.74 10.97 -12.92
C SER A 35 10.61 9.83 -11.91
N GLY A 36 11.70 9.45 -11.27
CA GLY A 36 11.72 8.43 -10.23
C GLY A 36 10.80 8.88 -9.10
N GLY A 37 9.51 8.62 -9.24
CA GLY A 37 8.48 9.10 -8.35
C GLY A 37 7.43 8.02 -8.08
N MET A 38 6.63 8.25 -7.06
CA MET A 38 5.48 7.41 -6.77
C MET A 38 4.31 7.79 -7.68
N THR A 39 3.74 6.81 -8.34
CA THR A 39 2.51 6.96 -9.14
C THR A 39 1.33 6.37 -8.37
N LEU A 40 0.27 7.14 -8.16
CA LEU A 40 -0.95 6.61 -7.55
C LEU A 40 -1.59 5.59 -8.51
N LEU A 41 -1.64 4.33 -8.08
CA LEU A 41 -2.23 3.22 -8.84
C LEU A 41 -3.71 3.03 -8.50
N ALA A 42 -4.05 3.13 -7.22
CA ALA A 42 -5.41 2.94 -6.75
C ALA A 42 -5.69 3.70 -5.45
N SER A 43 -6.97 4.02 -5.24
CA SER A 43 -7.47 4.55 -3.98
C SER A 43 -8.84 3.95 -3.70
N ALA A 44 -9.11 3.57 -2.45
CA ALA A 44 -10.39 3.04 -2.03
C ALA A 44 -10.79 3.59 -0.66
N THR A 45 -12.08 3.84 -0.49
CA THR A 45 -12.69 4.01 0.83
C THR A 45 -12.97 2.64 1.40
N LEU A 46 -12.60 2.43 2.66
CA LEU A 46 -12.84 1.18 3.36
C LEU A 46 -14.23 1.19 3.97
N SER A 47 -14.98 0.16 3.70
CA SER A 47 -16.28 -0.08 4.33
C SER A 47 -16.65 -1.55 4.14
N SER A 48 -16.96 -2.26 5.21
CA SER A 48 -17.50 -3.62 5.08
C SER A 48 -18.46 -3.96 6.21
N SER A 49 -19.49 -4.68 5.82
CA SER A 49 -20.30 -5.52 6.74
C SER A 49 -19.91 -7.00 6.63
N GLY A 50 -18.67 -7.30 6.26
CA GLY A 50 -18.18 -8.66 6.00
C GLY A 50 -16.66 -8.76 6.00
N THR A 51 -16.13 -9.83 5.43
CA THR A 51 -14.69 -10.17 5.51
C THR A 51 -13.77 -9.34 4.63
N VAL A 52 -14.28 -8.61 3.63
CA VAL A 52 -13.48 -7.78 2.72
C VAL A 52 -13.97 -6.34 2.76
N ALA A 53 -13.13 -5.44 3.23
CA ALA A 53 -13.42 -4.00 3.35
C ALA A 53 -13.10 -3.21 2.08
N ALA A 54 -12.17 -3.69 1.28
CA ALA A 54 -11.86 -3.17 -0.04
C ALA A 54 -11.17 -4.25 -0.87
N ASN A 55 -11.44 -4.26 -2.17
CA ASN A 55 -10.71 -5.03 -3.17
C ASN A 55 -10.37 -4.08 -4.32
N ILE A 56 -9.09 -3.87 -4.58
CA ILE A 56 -8.60 -3.00 -5.65
C ILE A 56 -7.76 -3.80 -6.63
N THR A 57 -7.91 -3.48 -7.91
CA THR A 57 -7.09 -4.01 -9.00
C THR A 57 -6.24 -2.90 -9.59
N PHE A 58 -5.03 -3.24 -10.04
CA PHE A 58 -4.08 -2.29 -10.57
C PHE A 58 -3.07 -2.99 -11.48
N ASN A 59 -2.28 -2.18 -12.21
CA ASN A 59 -1.21 -2.68 -13.06
C ASN A 59 0.15 -2.31 -12.43
N THR A 60 1.01 -3.30 -12.23
CA THR A 60 2.35 -3.13 -11.68
C THR A 60 3.47 -3.06 -12.73
N THR A 61 3.15 -3.16 -14.01
CA THR A 61 4.15 -3.14 -15.09
C THR A 61 5.03 -1.88 -15.01
N GLY A 62 6.33 -2.08 -14.90
CA GLY A 62 7.32 -1.01 -14.84
C GLY A 62 7.51 -0.38 -13.47
N TYR A 63 6.98 -0.99 -12.41
CA TYR A 63 7.26 -0.62 -11.03
C TYR A 63 8.07 -1.72 -10.34
N GLU A 64 9.03 -1.31 -9.49
CA GLU A 64 9.86 -2.23 -8.71
C GLU A 64 9.15 -2.68 -7.43
N TYR A 65 8.46 -1.74 -6.77
CA TYR A 65 7.72 -2.05 -5.56
C TYR A 65 6.43 -1.23 -5.43
N LEU A 66 5.56 -1.68 -4.54
CA LEU A 66 4.33 -1.00 -4.15
C LEU A 66 4.53 -0.35 -2.78
N TYR A 67 4.10 0.90 -2.67
CA TYR A 67 3.97 1.61 -1.41
C TYR A 67 2.49 1.86 -1.12
N GLY A 68 2.04 1.39 0.03
CA GLY A 68 0.66 1.55 0.45
C GLY A 68 0.52 2.38 1.71
N LYS A 69 -0.57 3.14 1.78
CA LYS A 69 -0.94 3.91 2.96
C LYS A 69 -2.40 3.69 3.30
N LEU A 70 -2.63 3.26 4.54
CA LEU A 70 -3.94 3.20 5.18
C LEU A 70 -4.02 4.30 6.22
N TYR A 71 -5.11 5.04 6.26
CA TYR A 71 -5.31 6.08 7.26
C TYR A 71 -6.78 6.21 7.64
N SER A 72 -6.99 6.70 8.87
CA SER A 72 -8.32 6.89 9.45
C SER A 72 -9.17 5.61 9.46
N VAL A 73 -8.52 4.44 9.65
CA VAL A 73 -9.23 3.17 9.69
C VAL A 73 -10.06 3.11 10.98
N THR A 74 -11.35 2.97 10.83
CA THR A 74 -12.32 2.82 11.91
C THR A 74 -13.05 1.50 11.79
N ARG A 75 -13.58 1.01 12.91
CA ARG A 75 -14.40 -0.20 12.94
C ARG A 75 -15.59 -0.02 13.87
N SER A 76 -16.69 -0.68 13.55
CA SER A 76 -17.86 -0.82 14.39
C SER A 76 -17.80 -2.13 15.18
N GLY A 77 -18.25 -2.07 16.43
CA GLY A 77 -18.37 -3.22 17.31
C GLY A 77 -17.33 -3.32 18.41
N GLY A 78 -17.79 -3.46 19.65
CA GLY A 78 -17.02 -3.51 20.89
C GLY A 78 -16.66 -4.92 21.35
N GLY A 79 -16.37 -5.84 20.45
CA GLY A 79 -15.98 -7.22 20.80
C GLY A 79 -14.50 -7.49 20.58
N ASN A 80 -14.00 -8.57 21.17
CA ASN A 80 -12.64 -9.06 20.93
C ASN A 80 -12.40 -9.32 19.45
N VAL A 81 -11.79 -8.39 18.82
CA VAL A 81 -10.70 -8.39 17.88
C VAL A 81 -10.79 -9.34 16.69
N GLY A 82 -11.34 -8.82 15.62
CA GLY A 82 -11.01 -9.31 14.29
C GLY A 82 -9.62 -8.85 13.85
N ASN A 83 -8.94 -9.63 13.07
CA ASN A 83 -7.72 -9.23 12.42
C ASN A 83 -8.06 -8.39 11.19
N VAL A 84 -7.42 -7.23 11.05
CA VAL A 84 -7.37 -6.50 9.78
C VAL A 84 -6.12 -6.94 9.05
N GLY A 85 -6.25 -7.30 7.79
CA GLY A 85 -5.14 -7.85 7.02
C GLY A 85 -5.05 -7.34 5.60
N LEU A 86 -3.93 -7.65 5.01
CA LEU A 86 -3.62 -7.42 3.60
C LEU A 86 -3.52 -8.77 2.90
N ARG A 87 -4.30 -8.96 1.85
CA ARG A 87 -4.26 -10.14 1.00
C ARG A 87 -3.98 -9.73 -0.44
N TRP A 88 -2.92 -10.29 -1.00
CA TRP A 88 -2.49 -10.01 -2.37
C TRP A 88 -3.03 -11.04 -3.35
N ASN A 89 -3.48 -10.57 -4.52
CA ASN A 89 -4.07 -11.41 -5.59
C ASN A 89 -5.22 -12.31 -5.11
N GLY A 90 -5.97 -11.91 -4.08
CA GLY A 90 -7.04 -12.72 -3.51
C GLY A 90 -6.59 -14.06 -2.91
N THR A 91 -5.27 -14.25 -2.74
CA THR A 91 -4.71 -15.52 -2.26
C THR A 91 -4.92 -15.68 -0.77
N SER A 92 -5.74 -16.65 -0.38
CA SER A 92 -6.01 -17.04 1.01
C SER A 92 -5.28 -18.34 1.42
N SER A 93 -4.27 -18.72 0.66
CA SER A 93 -3.43 -19.88 0.96
C SER A 93 -2.26 -19.51 1.88
N THR A 94 -1.57 -20.52 2.38
CA THR A 94 -0.47 -20.43 3.34
C THR A 94 0.83 -19.89 2.71
N VAL A 95 0.77 -18.67 2.14
CA VAL A 95 1.88 -18.04 1.40
C VAL A 95 2.48 -16.82 2.12
N TYR A 96 1.99 -16.50 3.30
CA TYR A 96 2.43 -15.33 4.07
C TYR A 96 3.25 -15.77 5.27
N ASP A 97 4.55 -15.49 5.25
CA ASP A 97 5.47 -15.72 6.35
C ASP A 97 5.90 -14.37 6.93
N PHE A 98 5.75 -14.15 8.23
CA PHE A 98 6.11 -12.87 8.82
C PHE A 98 6.42 -12.93 10.32
N VAL A 99 7.21 -11.97 10.75
CA VAL A 99 7.41 -11.60 12.16
C VAL A 99 6.67 -10.31 12.44
N MET A 100 5.94 -10.26 13.52
CA MET A 100 5.26 -9.07 13.99
C MET A 100 5.75 -8.71 15.38
N GLN A 101 6.10 -7.45 15.56
CA GLN A 101 6.45 -6.88 16.86
C GLN A 101 5.44 -5.82 17.25
N ARG A 102 5.01 -5.85 18.48
CA ARG A 102 4.11 -4.87 19.07
C ARG A 102 4.77 -4.17 20.25
N MET A 103 4.61 -2.87 20.29
CA MET A 103 4.94 -2.03 21.47
C MET A 103 3.70 -1.26 21.90
N ASP A 104 3.43 -1.27 23.18
CA ASP A 104 2.34 -0.51 23.79
C ASP A 104 2.87 0.42 24.90
N ASN A 105 1.99 1.28 25.44
CA ASN A 105 2.36 2.27 26.45
C ASN A 105 2.83 1.67 27.78
N GLY A 106 2.61 0.38 28.02
CA GLY A 106 3.08 -0.33 29.22
C GLY A 106 4.52 -0.84 29.09
N GLY A 107 5.20 -0.57 27.97
CA GLY A 107 6.54 -1.09 27.71
C GLY A 107 6.58 -2.58 27.41
N SER A 108 5.42 -3.21 27.35
CA SER A 108 5.31 -4.63 27.00
C SER A 108 5.49 -4.82 25.51
N GLY A 109 6.61 -5.37 25.10
CA GLY A 109 6.82 -5.89 23.76
C GLY A 109 6.22 -7.30 23.64
N SER A 110 5.54 -7.59 22.56
CA SER A 110 5.19 -8.95 22.18
C SER A 110 5.64 -9.21 20.75
N GLU A 111 6.20 -10.39 20.53
CA GLU A 111 6.62 -10.84 19.21
C GLU A 111 5.74 -12.01 18.79
N ARG A 112 5.44 -12.06 17.51
CA ARG A 112 4.75 -13.19 16.91
C ARG A 112 5.44 -13.56 15.60
N TYR A 113 5.88 -14.79 15.51
CA TYR A 113 6.25 -15.42 14.27
C TYR A 113 5.05 -16.18 13.70
N THR A 114 4.78 -16.02 12.42
CA THR A 114 3.73 -16.78 11.73
C THR A 114 4.29 -17.26 10.39
N GLN A 115 4.17 -18.54 10.15
CA GLN A 115 4.52 -19.19 8.89
C GLN A 115 3.24 -19.73 8.26
N GLY A 116 3.10 -19.54 6.95
CA GLY A 116 1.96 -20.06 6.23
C GLY A 116 0.62 -19.44 6.66
N ALA A 117 0.60 -18.13 6.90
CA ALA A 117 -0.65 -17.40 7.10
C ALA A 117 -1.42 -17.20 5.79
N ASP A 118 -2.67 -16.82 5.91
CA ASP A 118 -3.56 -16.50 4.80
C ASP A 118 -3.53 -15.02 4.39
N GLN A 119 -2.82 -14.19 5.14
CA GLN A 119 -2.66 -12.74 4.92
C GLN A 119 -1.59 -12.14 5.84
N PHE A 120 -1.10 -10.94 5.54
CA PHE A 120 -0.37 -10.12 6.50
C PHE A 120 -1.36 -9.39 7.42
N TYR A 121 -1.09 -9.35 8.72
CA TYR A 121 -1.98 -8.75 9.71
C TYR A 121 -1.50 -7.36 10.16
N PHE A 122 -2.45 -6.44 10.37
CA PHE A 122 -2.21 -5.15 11.01
C PHE A 122 -2.22 -5.22 12.53
N ASN A 123 -2.76 -6.27 13.09
CA ASN A 123 -2.95 -6.41 14.52
C ASN A 123 -2.64 -7.83 14.99
N MET A 124 -2.15 -7.95 16.21
CA MET A 124 -1.98 -9.24 16.85
C MET A 124 -3.32 -9.78 17.33
N GLN A 125 -3.55 -11.05 17.08
CA GLN A 125 -4.73 -11.77 17.57
C GLN A 125 -4.85 -11.66 19.11
N GLY A 126 -6.04 -11.33 19.60
CA GLY A 126 -6.31 -11.22 21.03
C GLY A 126 -6.14 -9.82 21.61
N VAL A 127 -5.83 -8.83 20.81
CA VAL A 127 -5.73 -7.45 21.25
C VAL A 127 -6.81 -6.62 20.58
N ALA A 128 -7.58 -5.88 21.37
CA ALA A 128 -8.54 -4.92 20.84
C ALA A 128 -7.81 -3.90 19.96
N ALA A 129 -7.84 -4.10 18.65
CA ALA A 129 -7.21 -3.19 17.73
C ALA A 129 -8.14 -2.01 17.50
N PHE A 130 -7.55 -0.84 17.52
CA PHE A 130 -8.06 0.35 16.85
C PHE A 130 -9.52 0.73 17.17
N THR A 131 -9.75 1.30 18.32
CA THR A 131 -11.09 1.76 18.75
C THR A 131 -11.43 3.17 18.30
N SER A 132 -10.47 3.92 17.76
CA SER A 132 -10.65 5.30 17.31
C SER A 132 -10.18 5.50 15.88
N GLY A 133 -10.74 6.47 15.16
CA GLY A 133 -10.39 6.80 13.76
C GLY A 133 -8.98 7.34 13.52
N ARG A 134 -8.04 7.06 14.43
CA ARG A 134 -6.63 7.51 14.34
C ARG A 134 -5.66 6.43 13.85
N ASN A 135 -6.20 5.31 13.39
CA ASN A 135 -5.38 4.17 12.99
C ASN A 135 -4.84 4.36 11.59
N GLN A 136 -3.56 4.11 11.44
CA GLN A 136 -2.87 4.23 10.17
C GLN A 136 -1.82 3.13 10.02
N ALA A 137 -1.54 2.79 8.76
CA ALA A 137 -0.42 1.93 8.41
C ALA A 137 0.24 2.42 7.13
N VAL A 138 1.53 2.19 7.04
CA VAL A 138 2.29 2.26 5.79
C VAL A 138 2.91 0.90 5.54
N PHE A 139 2.96 0.48 4.28
CA PHE A 139 3.54 -0.80 3.91
C PHE A 139 4.22 -0.73 2.55
N GLU A 140 5.17 -1.63 2.34
CA GLU A 140 5.87 -1.81 1.08
C GLU A 140 5.88 -3.30 0.71
N LEU A 141 5.69 -3.58 -0.57
CA LEU A 141 5.86 -4.90 -1.17
C LEU A 141 6.81 -4.77 -2.34
N HIS A 142 7.96 -5.45 -2.25
CA HIS A 142 9.02 -5.37 -3.25
C HIS A 142 8.93 -6.49 -4.27
N LEU A 143 9.66 -6.36 -5.39
CA LEU A 143 9.79 -7.36 -6.46
C LEU A 143 8.43 -7.79 -7.04
N VAL A 144 7.52 -6.84 -7.21
CA VAL A 144 6.10 -7.12 -7.49
C VAL A 144 5.83 -7.75 -8.86
N ASN A 145 6.77 -7.63 -9.80
CA ASN A 145 6.70 -8.25 -11.13
C ASN A 145 7.61 -9.46 -11.29
N ASP A 146 8.45 -9.75 -10.31
CA ASP A 146 9.44 -10.82 -10.42
C ASP A 146 8.83 -12.17 -10.05
N GLY A 147 9.32 -13.22 -10.68
CA GLY A 147 8.92 -14.61 -10.44
C GLY A 147 9.51 -15.21 -9.16
N VAL A 148 9.71 -14.40 -8.13
CA VAL A 148 10.34 -14.78 -6.86
C VAL A 148 9.46 -14.38 -5.68
N ARG A 149 9.83 -14.87 -4.48
CA ARG A 149 9.22 -14.44 -3.21
C ARG A 149 9.38 -12.92 -3.02
N LYS A 150 8.38 -12.27 -2.49
CA LYS A 150 8.28 -10.81 -2.39
C LYS A 150 8.48 -10.35 -0.95
N PRO A 151 9.56 -9.61 -0.65
CA PRO A 151 9.74 -8.97 0.65
C PRO A 151 8.61 -8.00 0.94
N PHE A 152 8.15 -8.02 2.18
CA PHE A 152 7.09 -7.16 2.70
C PHE A 152 7.52 -6.54 4.01
N ASN A 153 7.25 -5.25 4.17
CA ASN A 153 7.35 -4.58 5.46
C ASN A 153 6.14 -3.68 5.70
N MET A 154 5.79 -3.51 6.97
CA MET A 154 4.68 -2.65 7.37
C MET A 154 4.93 -2.05 8.74
N LYS A 155 4.55 -0.79 8.88
CA LYS A 155 4.47 -0.12 10.16
C LYS A 155 3.07 0.43 10.37
N ALA A 156 2.43 0.03 11.46
CA ALA A 156 1.11 0.50 11.82
C ALA A 156 1.16 1.21 13.18
N SER A 157 0.32 2.19 13.36
CA SER A 157 0.12 2.89 14.61
C SER A 157 -1.35 3.20 14.84
N GLY A 158 -1.74 3.23 16.09
CA GLY A 158 -3.11 3.50 16.49
C GLY A 158 -3.23 3.63 18.00
N GLU A 159 -4.45 3.45 18.47
CA GLU A 159 -4.79 3.59 19.88
C GLU A 159 -5.58 2.36 20.35
N LEU A 160 -5.17 1.79 21.46
CA LEU A 160 -5.83 0.71 22.14
C LEU A 160 -6.30 1.19 23.51
N SER A 161 -7.61 1.26 23.71
CA SER A 161 -8.21 1.71 24.99
C SER A 161 -7.61 3.03 25.50
N GLY A 162 -7.37 3.99 24.60
CA GLY A 162 -6.78 5.29 24.94
C GLY A 162 -5.25 5.32 25.01
N ALA A 163 -4.57 4.18 24.84
CA ALA A 163 -3.12 4.10 24.87
C ALA A 163 -2.53 3.93 23.45
N PRO A 164 -1.43 4.62 23.12
CA PRO A 164 -0.78 4.46 21.83
C PRO A 164 -0.20 3.06 21.66
N ILE A 165 -0.31 2.54 20.45
CA ILE A 165 0.23 1.26 20.04
C ILE A 165 0.97 1.41 18.71
N VAL A 166 2.11 0.74 18.59
CA VAL A 166 2.89 0.64 17.35
C VAL A 166 3.11 -0.83 17.04
N LEU A 167 2.95 -1.16 15.76
CA LEU A 167 3.18 -2.50 15.21
C LEU A 167 4.17 -2.40 14.06
N THR A 168 5.12 -3.31 14.01
CA THR A 168 5.95 -3.56 12.83
C THR A 168 5.74 -4.99 12.36
N THR A 169 5.67 -5.18 11.05
CA THR A 169 5.56 -6.50 10.44
C THR A 169 6.55 -6.57 9.29
N ASP A 170 7.45 -7.54 9.37
CA ASP A 170 8.41 -7.84 8.32
C ASP A 170 8.20 -9.28 7.87
N GLY A 171 8.20 -9.52 6.56
CA GLY A 171 7.87 -10.84 6.06
C GLY A 171 8.14 -11.07 4.59
N MET A 172 7.68 -12.22 4.14
CA MET A 172 7.79 -12.67 2.75
C MET A 172 6.43 -13.17 2.26
N LEU A 173 6.07 -12.74 1.07
CA LEU A 173 4.95 -13.31 0.32
C LEU A 173 5.50 -14.35 -0.64
N ASP A 174 5.14 -15.61 -0.43
CA ASP A 174 5.53 -16.73 -1.31
C ASP A 174 4.58 -16.84 -2.51
N LEU A 175 4.61 -15.82 -3.34
CA LEU A 175 3.80 -15.71 -4.55
C LEU A 175 4.71 -15.29 -5.70
N THR A 176 4.86 -16.15 -6.70
CA THR A 176 5.75 -15.93 -7.83
C THR A 176 5.10 -15.17 -8.99
N SER A 177 3.77 -15.07 -9.01
CA SER A 177 3.06 -14.28 -10.03
C SER A 177 3.20 -12.77 -9.75
N SER A 178 3.03 -11.96 -10.81
CA SER A 178 2.91 -10.51 -10.67
C SER A 178 1.74 -10.13 -9.76
N ILE A 179 1.89 -9.05 -9.02
CA ILE A 179 0.85 -8.56 -8.12
C ILE A 179 -0.08 -7.64 -8.90
N THR A 180 -1.37 -7.96 -8.91
CA THR A 180 -2.40 -7.24 -9.67
C THR A 180 -3.60 -6.80 -8.85
N SER A 181 -3.71 -7.28 -7.60
CA SER A 181 -4.80 -6.86 -6.71
C SER A 181 -4.38 -6.89 -5.25
N LEU A 182 -5.08 -6.10 -4.45
CA LEU A 182 -4.95 -6.03 -3.00
C LEU A 182 -6.35 -6.01 -2.37
N GLU A 183 -6.58 -6.90 -1.42
CA GLU A 183 -7.74 -6.91 -0.55
C GLU A 183 -7.34 -6.41 0.84
N ILE A 184 -8.17 -5.54 1.41
CA ILE A 184 -8.17 -5.24 2.84
C ILE A 184 -9.22 -6.12 3.46
N THR A 185 -8.78 -7.01 4.33
CA THR A 185 -9.65 -8.02 4.95
C THR A 185 -9.90 -7.70 6.41
N SER A 186 -11.02 -8.17 6.91
CA SER A 186 -11.35 -8.11 8.33
C SER A 186 -11.96 -9.44 8.77
N THR A 187 -11.55 -9.95 9.92
CA THR A 187 -12.16 -11.12 10.53
C THR A 187 -12.85 -10.72 11.83
N ASN A 188 -14.11 -11.12 12.00
CA ASN A 188 -14.92 -10.88 13.20
C ASN A 188 -15.19 -9.41 13.57
N THR A 189 -14.92 -8.46 12.67
CA THR A 189 -15.26 -7.05 12.89
C THR A 189 -15.57 -6.38 11.57
N ASP A 190 -16.47 -5.41 11.59
CA ASP A 190 -16.73 -4.56 10.44
C ASP A 190 -15.77 -3.38 10.43
N ILE A 191 -15.22 -3.05 9.26
CA ILE A 191 -14.50 -1.82 9.03
C ILE A 191 -15.53 -0.81 8.50
N ASP A 192 -15.76 0.26 9.24
CA ASP A 192 -16.78 1.26 8.94
C ASP A 192 -16.23 2.55 8.34
N GLY A 193 -14.92 2.64 8.21
CA GLY A 193 -14.27 3.79 7.59
C GLY A 193 -12.78 3.62 7.39
N GLY A 194 -12.23 4.54 6.62
CA GLY A 194 -10.80 4.61 6.31
C GLY A 194 -10.55 4.79 4.83
N THR A 195 -9.31 5.05 4.50
CA THR A 195 -8.88 5.19 3.11
C THR A 195 -7.59 4.42 2.87
N LEU A 196 -7.58 3.69 1.77
CA LEU A 196 -6.38 3.08 1.18
C LEU A 196 -5.91 3.94 0.01
N LYS A 197 -4.61 4.22 -0.05
CA LYS A 197 -3.92 4.69 -1.25
C LYS A 197 -2.76 3.76 -1.56
N LEU A 198 -2.64 3.35 -2.81
CA LEU A 198 -1.59 2.47 -3.30
C LEU A 198 -0.82 3.15 -4.42
N TYR A 199 0.49 3.13 -4.31
CA TYR A 199 1.40 3.74 -5.26
C TYR A 199 2.36 2.69 -5.81
N GLY A 200 2.69 2.81 -7.10
CA GLY A 200 3.81 2.12 -7.71
C GLY A 200 5.06 3.01 -7.68
N VAL A 201 6.19 2.40 -7.37
CA VAL A 201 7.50 3.08 -7.30
C VAL A 201 8.45 2.42 -8.27
N LYS A 202 9.21 3.25 -9.03
CA LYS A 202 10.21 2.85 -10.02
C LYS A 202 11.60 2.94 -9.45
#